data_c856aae74accff597f3175ac67034d2b
#
_entry.id   c856aae74accff597f3175ac67034d2b
#
_cell.length_a   1.000
_cell.length_b   1.000
_cell.length_c   1.000
_cell.angle_alpha   90.00
_cell.angle_beta   90.00
_cell.angle_gamma   90.00
#
_symmetry.space_group_name_H-M   'P 1'
#
loop_
_entity.id
_entity.type
_entity.pdbx_description
1 polymer ?
#
loop_
_entity_poly.entity_id
_entity_poly.type
_entity_poly.pdbx_seq_one_letter_code
_entity_poly.pdbx_strand_id
1 'polypeptide(L)'
;MTSAKNALIDALERLVHTPNPEARWTAATKVSKELGLGSILVAEVEFQTQNIHWVNTNLSDTWMEEYLAEGYVAVDPHISNLAAGNLSSRVEFGTLHRMDAPNQKAWSLNHALQSEGFEQMICSRYGAGPSGKAVTLGFTPDLREQDMPFNHHLFSALLASTIGAPVNSDANRRLGVEQASPLTQRQREVLSLLAEGNQTARIAEKLGLSEAAVSLHFANARKALGAQTREHALAIAMRDGLIAF
;
A
#
# COMPACT_ATOMS: atom_id res chain seq x y z
N MET A 1 -2.38 10.95 -28.93
CA MET A 1 -1.57 9.80 -28.49
C MET A 1 -0.17 10.17 -27.96
N THR A 2 0.50 11.16 -28.52
CA THR A 2 1.86 11.60 -28.08
C THR A 2 1.85 12.23 -26.67
N SER A 3 0.86 13.05 -26.34
CA SER A 3 0.74 13.73 -25.03
C SER A 3 0.53 12.75 -23.86
N ALA A 4 -0.29 11.72 -24.07
CA ALA A 4 -0.60 10.72 -23.05
C ALA A 4 0.59 9.81 -22.69
N LYS A 5 1.39 9.42 -23.72
CA LYS A 5 2.63 8.68 -23.50
C LYS A 5 3.64 9.50 -22.70
N ASN A 6 3.77 10.79 -23.01
CA ASN A 6 4.69 11.68 -22.30
C ASN A 6 4.26 11.83 -20.82
N ALA A 7 2.97 11.99 -20.53
CA ALA A 7 2.47 12.09 -19.17
C ALA A 7 2.79 10.84 -18.33
N LEU A 8 2.67 9.64 -18.90
CA LEU A 8 3.02 8.40 -18.19
C LEU A 8 4.53 8.27 -18.00
N ILE A 9 5.32 8.64 -18.98
CA ILE A 9 6.80 8.63 -18.89
C ILE A 9 7.26 9.62 -17.82
N ASP A 10 6.72 10.83 -17.81
CA ASP A 10 7.04 11.86 -16.81
C ASP A 10 6.64 11.39 -15.39
N ALA A 11 5.50 10.70 -15.27
CA ALA A 11 5.07 10.09 -14.01
C ALA A 11 6.06 9.00 -13.55
N LEU A 12 6.48 8.13 -14.46
CA LEU A 12 7.42 7.06 -14.21
C LEU A 12 8.78 7.62 -13.75
N GLU A 13 9.31 8.63 -14.44
CA GLU A 13 10.56 9.29 -14.08
C GLU A 13 10.49 9.90 -12.67
N ARG A 14 9.41 10.63 -12.37
CA ARG A 14 9.20 11.23 -11.04
C ARG A 14 9.15 10.19 -9.94
N LEU A 15 8.47 9.05 -10.15
CA LEU A 15 8.29 8.02 -9.11
C LEU A 15 9.53 7.15 -8.93
N VAL A 16 10.18 6.74 -10.01
CA VAL A 16 11.33 5.83 -9.97
C VAL A 16 12.59 6.54 -9.43
N HIS A 17 12.84 7.79 -9.83
CA HIS A 17 14.03 8.53 -9.41
C HIS A 17 13.91 9.21 -8.04
N THR A 18 12.75 9.13 -7.38
CA THR A 18 12.57 9.68 -6.03
C THR A 18 13.03 8.65 -4.98
N PRO A 19 14.17 8.82 -4.31
CA PRO A 19 14.76 7.78 -3.47
C PRO A 19 14.04 7.58 -2.14
N ASN A 20 13.41 8.63 -1.61
CA ASN A 20 12.75 8.61 -0.32
C ASN A 20 11.29 8.15 -0.47
N PRO A 21 10.82 7.14 0.31
CA PRO A 21 9.45 6.63 0.24
C PRO A 21 8.36 7.70 0.45
N GLU A 22 8.55 8.63 1.39
CA GLU A 22 7.58 9.71 1.66
C GLU A 22 7.51 10.72 0.51
N ALA A 23 8.67 11.11 -0.03
CA ALA A 23 8.74 11.97 -1.19
C ALA A 23 8.14 11.29 -2.43
N ARG A 24 8.31 9.97 -2.56
CA ARG A 24 7.71 9.18 -3.64
C ARG A 24 6.19 9.13 -3.52
N TRP A 25 5.66 8.94 -2.31
CA TRP A 25 4.22 9.03 -2.07
C TRP A 25 3.66 10.42 -2.41
N THR A 26 4.34 11.48 -1.98
CA THR A 26 3.99 12.87 -2.35
C THR A 26 4.01 13.08 -3.87
N ALA A 27 4.99 12.53 -4.57
CA ALA A 27 5.04 12.59 -6.03
C ALA A 27 3.88 11.80 -6.66
N ALA A 28 3.53 10.61 -6.14
CA ALA A 28 2.42 9.80 -6.62
C ALA A 28 1.07 10.52 -6.47
N THR A 29 0.81 11.13 -5.31
CA THR A 29 -0.42 11.91 -5.08
C THR A 29 -0.50 13.15 -5.95
N LYS A 30 0.63 13.81 -6.21
CA LYS A 30 0.67 14.96 -7.12
C LYS A 30 0.36 14.54 -8.56
N VAL A 31 1.00 13.47 -9.03
CA VAL A 31 0.78 12.94 -10.38
C VAL A 31 -0.69 12.50 -10.55
N SER A 32 -1.25 11.77 -9.58
CA SER A 32 -2.66 11.35 -9.66
C SER A 32 -3.63 12.54 -9.72
N LYS A 33 -3.35 13.60 -8.98
CA LYS A 33 -4.14 14.85 -9.06
C LYS A 33 -3.99 15.55 -10.41
N GLU A 34 -2.77 15.60 -10.97
CA GLU A 34 -2.52 16.14 -12.32
C GLU A 34 -3.27 15.34 -13.41
N LEU A 35 -3.51 14.04 -13.17
CA LEU A 35 -4.31 13.16 -14.02
C LEU A 35 -5.83 13.29 -13.78
N GLY A 36 -6.25 14.04 -12.79
CA GLY A 36 -7.66 14.25 -12.44
C GLY A 36 -8.26 13.18 -11.53
N LEU A 37 -7.44 12.25 -11.00
CA LEU A 37 -7.93 11.25 -10.04
C LEU A 37 -8.28 11.92 -8.69
N GLY A 38 -9.41 11.52 -8.11
CA GLY A 38 -9.84 12.00 -6.80
C GLY A 38 -9.05 11.38 -5.67
N SER A 39 -8.70 10.09 -5.79
CA SER A 39 -7.87 9.41 -4.80
C SER A 39 -7.03 8.29 -5.40
N ILE A 40 -5.97 7.95 -4.67
CA ILE A 40 -5.21 6.72 -4.83
C ILE A 40 -5.04 6.04 -3.46
N LEU A 41 -5.04 4.71 -3.48
CA LEU A 41 -4.72 3.88 -2.34
C LEU A 41 -3.80 2.76 -2.80
N VAL A 42 -2.74 2.52 -2.06
CA VAL A 42 -1.86 1.36 -2.25
C VAL A 42 -1.75 0.64 -0.91
N ALA A 43 -2.06 -0.63 -0.90
CA ALA A 43 -2.00 -1.46 0.29
C ALA A 43 -1.26 -2.77 0.01
N GLU A 44 -0.64 -3.35 1.02
CA GLU A 44 -0.20 -4.74 1.00
C GLU A 44 -1.20 -5.59 1.79
N VAL A 45 -1.71 -6.62 1.13
CA VAL A 45 -2.85 -7.39 1.61
C VAL A 45 -2.56 -8.88 1.50
N GLU A 46 -2.88 -9.63 2.53
CA GLU A 46 -3.04 -11.07 2.45
C GLU A 46 -4.47 -11.36 2.01
N PHE A 47 -4.65 -11.72 0.74
CA PHE A 47 -5.96 -11.73 0.11
C PHE A 47 -6.92 -12.78 0.67
N GLN A 48 -6.43 -13.93 1.12
CA GLN A 48 -7.28 -14.99 1.66
C GLN A 48 -7.82 -14.66 3.05
N THR A 49 -6.98 -14.09 3.90
CA THR A 49 -7.35 -13.71 5.28
C THR A 49 -7.91 -12.29 5.34
N GLN A 50 -7.80 -11.53 4.25
CA GLN A 50 -8.17 -10.10 4.15
C GLN A 50 -7.37 -9.23 5.13
N ASN A 51 -6.18 -9.69 5.53
CA ASN A 51 -5.34 -8.96 6.45
C ASN A 51 -4.54 -7.90 5.69
N ILE A 52 -4.62 -6.65 6.15
CA ILE A 52 -3.90 -5.51 5.57
C ILE A 52 -2.61 -5.31 6.37
N HIS A 53 -1.47 -5.44 5.70
CA HIS A 53 -0.17 -5.23 6.33
C HIS A 53 0.20 -3.75 6.45
N TRP A 54 -0.13 -2.97 5.43
CA TRP A 54 0.00 -1.51 5.42
C TRP A 54 -0.88 -0.90 4.33
N VAL A 55 -1.17 0.37 4.49
CA VAL A 55 -1.88 1.18 3.50
C VAL A 55 -1.27 2.58 3.39
N ASN A 56 -1.15 3.06 2.16
CA ASN A 56 -0.94 4.46 1.81
C ASN A 56 -2.17 4.95 1.07
N THR A 57 -2.79 6.03 1.52
CA THR A 57 -3.95 6.63 0.87
C THR A 57 -3.94 8.13 1.00
N ASN A 58 -4.53 8.84 0.06
CA ASN A 58 -4.84 10.26 0.13
C ASN A 58 -6.34 10.53 0.32
N LEU A 59 -7.13 9.48 0.65
CA LEU A 59 -8.48 9.68 1.19
C LEU A 59 -8.41 10.49 2.49
N SER A 60 -9.47 11.25 2.79
CA SER A 60 -9.49 12.08 3.99
C SER A 60 -9.37 11.24 5.27
N ASP A 61 -8.72 11.78 6.29
CA ASP A 61 -8.62 11.12 7.59
C ASP A 61 -10.02 10.89 8.19
N THR A 62 -10.93 11.83 8.01
CA THR A 62 -12.32 11.73 8.46
C THR A 62 -13.03 10.54 7.83
N TRP A 63 -12.87 10.37 6.50
CA TRP A 63 -13.43 9.21 5.80
C TRP A 63 -12.82 7.89 6.29
N MET A 64 -11.52 7.84 6.48
CA MET A 64 -10.85 6.63 6.96
C MET A 64 -11.29 6.26 8.38
N GLU A 65 -11.52 7.26 9.24
CA GLU A 65 -12.08 7.05 10.59
C GLU A 65 -13.51 6.49 10.53
N GLU A 66 -14.37 7.04 9.67
CA GLU A 66 -15.73 6.54 9.45
C GLU A 66 -15.72 5.11 8.90
N TYR A 67 -14.90 4.85 7.86
CA TYR A 67 -14.78 3.54 7.24
C TYR A 67 -14.46 2.44 8.25
N LEU A 68 -13.60 2.76 9.22
CA LEU A 68 -13.23 1.84 10.28
C LEU A 68 -14.28 1.71 11.36
N ALA A 69 -14.80 2.84 11.87
CA ALA A 69 -15.79 2.89 12.94
C ALA A 69 -17.07 2.13 12.55
N GLU A 70 -17.49 2.29 11.29
CA GLU A 70 -18.64 1.59 10.73
C GLU A 70 -18.33 0.13 10.35
N GLY A 71 -17.04 -0.27 10.34
CA GLY A 71 -16.61 -1.62 9.95
C GLY A 71 -16.94 -1.95 8.50
N TYR A 72 -16.76 -1.01 7.59
CA TYR A 72 -17.03 -1.16 6.17
C TYR A 72 -16.14 -2.21 5.49
N VAL A 73 -14.97 -2.52 6.06
CA VAL A 73 -14.08 -3.61 5.60
C VAL A 73 -14.84 -4.91 5.32
N ALA A 74 -15.77 -5.26 6.21
CA ALA A 74 -16.53 -6.52 6.13
C ALA A 74 -17.53 -6.59 4.97
N VAL A 75 -17.87 -5.45 4.37
CA VAL A 75 -18.85 -5.33 3.29
C VAL A 75 -18.29 -4.66 2.04
N ASP A 76 -17.01 -4.33 2.03
CA ASP A 76 -16.34 -3.70 0.89
C ASP A 76 -16.23 -4.68 -0.27
N PRO A 77 -16.88 -4.38 -1.42
CA PRO A 77 -16.85 -5.26 -2.58
C PRO A 77 -15.47 -5.38 -3.21
N HIS A 78 -14.58 -4.41 -3.04
CA HIS A 78 -13.20 -4.53 -3.50
C HIS A 78 -12.45 -5.62 -2.75
N ILE A 79 -12.55 -5.63 -1.42
CA ILE A 79 -11.90 -6.63 -0.57
C ILE A 79 -12.44 -8.04 -0.89
N SER A 80 -13.76 -8.21 -0.93
CA SER A 80 -14.37 -9.50 -1.21
C SER A 80 -14.08 -10.02 -2.62
N ASN A 81 -14.07 -9.15 -3.63
CA ASN A 81 -13.72 -9.53 -5.01
C ASN A 81 -12.26 -9.98 -5.16
N LEU A 82 -11.33 -9.25 -4.53
CA LEU A 82 -9.91 -9.64 -4.60
C LEU A 82 -9.63 -10.92 -3.78
N ALA A 83 -10.33 -11.12 -2.66
CA ALA A 83 -10.25 -12.36 -1.88
C ALA A 83 -10.79 -13.56 -2.65
N ALA A 84 -11.83 -13.36 -3.48
CA ALA A 84 -12.36 -14.38 -4.39
C ALA A 84 -11.42 -14.72 -5.57
N GLY A 85 -10.26 -14.07 -5.68
CA GLY A 85 -9.24 -14.33 -6.71
C GLY A 85 -9.36 -13.46 -7.95
N ASN A 86 -10.28 -12.50 -8.00
CA ASN A 86 -10.36 -11.57 -9.12
C ASN A 86 -9.11 -10.66 -9.15
N LEU A 87 -8.61 -10.37 -10.34
CA LEU A 87 -7.44 -9.50 -10.53
C LEU A 87 -7.79 -8.01 -10.46
N SER A 88 -9.07 -7.69 -10.65
CA SER A 88 -9.58 -6.32 -10.59
C SER A 88 -11.02 -6.32 -10.09
N SER A 89 -11.39 -5.25 -9.40
CA SER A 89 -12.74 -4.99 -8.93
C SER A 89 -13.09 -3.55 -9.29
N ARG A 90 -14.25 -3.37 -9.94
CA ARG A 90 -14.82 -2.07 -10.27
C ARG A 90 -16.11 -1.89 -9.50
N VAL A 91 -16.27 -0.74 -8.87
CA VAL A 91 -17.46 -0.39 -8.10
C VAL A 91 -17.90 1.02 -8.46
N GLU A 92 -19.17 1.17 -8.78
CA GLU A 92 -19.85 2.46 -8.98
C GLU A 92 -20.58 2.83 -7.69
N PHE A 93 -20.54 4.11 -7.34
CA PHE A 93 -21.11 4.61 -6.09
C PHE A 93 -22.41 5.39 -6.33
N GLY A 94 -23.29 5.38 -5.31
CA GLY A 94 -24.60 6.01 -5.38
C GLY A 94 -25.61 5.27 -6.28
N THR A 95 -25.22 4.15 -6.86
CA THR A 95 -26.04 3.39 -7.81
C THR A 95 -26.73 2.17 -7.18
N LEU A 96 -26.28 1.74 -6.00
CA LEU A 96 -26.82 0.56 -5.32
C LEU A 96 -28.19 0.85 -4.73
N HIS A 97 -29.22 0.23 -5.27
CA HIS A 97 -30.57 0.33 -4.69
C HIS A 97 -30.65 -0.41 -3.36
N ARG A 98 -31.42 0.11 -2.42
CA ARG A 98 -31.55 -0.47 -1.08
C ARG A 98 -32.08 -1.90 -1.09
N MET A 99 -32.92 -2.23 -2.08
CA MET A 99 -33.49 -3.57 -2.25
C MET A 99 -32.50 -4.59 -2.80
N ASP A 100 -31.48 -4.12 -3.52
CA ASP A 100 -30.45 -4.95 -4.15
C ASP A 100 -29.19 -5.06 -3.29
N ALA A 101 -29.09 -4.27 -2.22
CA ALA A 101 -27.96 -4.30 -1.31
C ALA A 101 -27.97 -5.58 -0.44
N PRO A 102 -26.84 -6.28 -0.30
CA PRO A 102 -26.73 -7.46 0.57
C PRO A 102 -27.16 -7.19 2.02
N ASN A 103 -26.92 -5.98 2.50
CA ASN A 103 -27.30 -5.49 3.81
C ASN A 103 -27.25 -3.95 3.85
N GLN A 104 -27.76 -3.37 4.96
CA GLN A 104 -27.79 -1.92 5.16
C GLN A 104 -26.39 -1.29 5.12
N LYS A 105 -25.38 -1.97 5.65
CA LYS A 105 -24.01 -1.47 5.73
C LYS A 105 -23.37 -1.36 4.32
N ALA A 106 -23.58 -2.33 3.44
CA ALA A 106 -23.13 -2.28 2.05
C ALA A 106 -23.79 -1.13 1.27
N TRP A 107 -25.09 -0.90 1.52
CA TRP A 107 -25.79 0.24 0.96
C TRP A 107 -25.20 1.57 1.45
N SER A 108 -24.97 1.68 2.77
CA SER A 108 -24.38 2.88 3.38
C SER A 108 -23.00 3.17 2.83
N LEU A 109 -22.12 2.17 2.72
CA LEU A 109 -20.79 2.33 2.14
C LEU A 109 -20.86 2.89 0.70
N ASN A 110 -21.74 2.31 -0.14
CA ASN A 110 -21.87 2.74 -1.54
C ASN A 110 -22.28 4.21 -1.66
N HIS A 111 -23.19 4.68 -0.80
CA HIS A 111 -23.69 6.07 -0.83
C HIS A 111 -22.75 7.04 -0.09
N ALA A 112 -22.07 6.58 0.94
CA ALA A 112 -21.10 7.40 1.65
C ALA A 112 -19.91 7.78 0.74
N LEU A 113 -19.39 6.84 -0.05
CA LEU A 113 -18.34 7.13 -1.03
C LEU A 113 -18.80 8.10 -2.13
N GLN A 114 -20.07 8.03 -2.54
CA GLN A 114 -20.64 9.04 -3.42
C GLN A 114 -20.68 10.43 -2.75
N SER A 115 -21.04 10.50 -1.47
CA SER A 115 -21.06 11.76 -0.72
C SER A 115 -19.67 12.36 -0.54
N GLU A 116 -18.62 11.53 -0.51
CA GLU A 116 -17.21 11.93 -0.54
C GLU A 116 -16.75 12.41 -1.94
N GLY A 117 -17.63 12.38 -2.93
CA GLY A 117 -17.37 12.87 -4.28
C GLY A 117 -16.84 11.84 -5.26
N PHE A 118 -16.91 10.55 -4.94
CA PHE A 118 -16.48 9.50 -5.85
C PHE A 118 -17.68 8.95 -6.64
N GLU A 119 -17.49 8.82 -7.97
CA GLU A 119 -18.46 8.15 -8.84
C GLU A 119 -18.11 6.66 -9.01
N GLN A 120 -16.82 6.35 -9.03
CA GLN A 120 -16.31 5.01 -9.26
C GLN A 120 -14.97 4.81 -8.57
N MET A 121 -14.70 3.58 -8.16
CA MET A 121 -13.35 3.13 -7.82
C MET A 121 -13.01 1.84 -8.57
N ILE A 122 -11.73 1.72 -8.94
CA ILE A 122 -11.16 0.53 -9.54
C ILE A 122 -10.02 0.07 -8.66
N CYS A 123 -10.13 -1.13 -8.11
CA CYS A 123 -9.08 -1.77 -7.33
C CYS A 123 -8.46 -2.90 -8.14
N SER A 124 -7.14 -2.92 -8.25
CA SER A 124 -6.39 -3.95 -8.98
C SER A 124 -5.40 -4.65 -8.05
N ARG A 125 -5.32 -5.99 -8.21
CA ARG A 125 -4.40 -6.84 -7.46
C ARG A 125 -3.10 -7.05 -8.23
N TYR A 126 -1.97 -6.98 -7.52
CA TYR A 126 -0.62 -7.25 -8.03
C TYR A 126 0.09 -8.23 -7.13
N GLY A 127 0.67 -9.26 -7.74
CA GLY A 127 1.31 -10.39 -7.07
C GLY A 127 0.58 -11.71 -7.35
N ALA A 128 1.34 -12.78 -7.50
CA ALA A 128 0.82 -14.12 -7.85
C ALA A 128 0.57 -15.00 -6.61
N GLY A 129 1.02 -14.56 -5.43
CA GLY A 129 0.94 -15.31 -4.18
C GLY A 129 -0.33 -15.03 -3.36
N PRO A 130 -0.42 -15.60 -2.16
CA PRO A 130 -1.50 -15.31 -1.20
C PRO A 130 -1.47 -13.85 -0.74
N SER A 131 -0.30 -13.23 -0.70
CA SER A 131 -0.10 -11.81 -0.40
C SER A 131 0.31 -11.04 -1.64
N GLY A 132 0.03 -9.75 -1.66
CA GLY A 132 0.41 -8.86 -2.73
C GLY A 132 -0.14 -7.45 -2.53
N LYS A 133 0.06 -6.59 -3.52
CA LYS A 133 -0.44 -5.22 -3.44
C LYS A 133 -1.83 -5.09 -4.05
N ALA A 134 -2.67 -4.32 -3.39
CA ALA A 134 -3.93 -3.79 -3.91
C ALA A 134 -3.73 -2.30 -4.21
N VAL A 135 -4.11 -1.87 -5.40
CA VAL A 135 -4.07 -0.46 -5.81
C VAL A 135 -5.45 -0.03 -6.20
N THR A 136 -5.98 0.98 -5.52
CA THR A 136 -7.29 1.56 -5.82
C THR A 136 -7.11 2.96 -6.40
N LEU A 137 -7.80 3.21 -7.50
CA LEU A 137 -7.94 4.52 -8.14
C LEU A 137 -9.38 4.99 -7.97
N GLY A 138 -9.56 6.19 -7.40
CA GLY A 138 -10.85 6.83 -7.22
C GLY A 138 -11.11 7.86 -8.32
N PHE A 139 -12.26 7.74 -8.97
CA PHE A 139 -12.71 8.61 -10.04
C PHE A 139 -13.84 9.51 -9.53
N THR A 140 -13.75 10.78 -9.88
CA THR A 140 -14.78 11.79 -9.61
C THR A 140 -15.67 11.99 -10.83
N PRO A 141 -16.80 12.69 -10.73
CA PRO A 141 -17.65 13.00 -11.88
C PRO A 141 -16.92 13.74 -13.01
N ASP A 142 -15.83 14.45 -12.68
CA ASP A 142 -15.06 15.24 -13.65
C ASP A 142 -14.08 14.38 -14.47
N LEU A 143 -13.78 13.16 -14.03
CA LEU A 143 -12.90 12.22 -14.74
C LEU A 143 -13.50 10.82 -14.74
N ARG A 144 -13.88 10.34 -15.92
CA ARG A 144 -14.26 8.94 -16.11
C ARG A 144 -13.04 8.12 -16.50
N GLU A 145 -13.08 6.83 -16.21
CA GLU A 145 -12.02 5.89 -16.58
C GLU A 145 -11.65 5.97 -18.06
N GLN A 146 -12.65 6.06 -18.93
CA GLN A 146 -12.47 6.14 -20.38
C GLN A 146 -11.79 7.43 -20.87
N ASP A 147 -11.83 8.48 -20.05
CA ASP A 147 -11.27 9.79 -20.36
C ASP A 147 -9.80 9.90 -19.87
N MET A 148 -9.30 8.86 -19.17
CA MET A 148 -7.90 8.83 -18.77
C MET A 148 -7.00 8.86 -20.01
N PRO A 149 -5.92 9.66 -19.98
CA PRO A 149 -5.01 9.81 -21.12
C PRO A 149 -4.23 8.51 -21.42
N PHE A 150 -4.28 7.53 -20.52
CA PHE A 150 -3.64 6.21 -20.68
C PHE A 150 -4.40 5.15 -19.87
N ASN A 151 -4.09 3.89 -20.15
CA ASN A 151 -4.71 2.77 -19.46
C ASN A 151 -4.44 2.81 -17.95
N HIS A 152 -5.48 2.85 -17.13
CA HIS A 152 -5.40 2.88 -15.68
C HIS A 152 -4.61 1.71 -15.08
N HIS A 153 -4.61 0.54 -15.72
CA HIS A 153 -3.80 -0.60 -15.30
C HIS A 153 -2.30 -0.32 -15.32
N LEU A 154 -1.80 0.47 -16.30
CA LEU A 154 -0.39 0.85 -16.35
C LEU A 154 -0.02 1.76 -15.17
N PHE A 155 -0.88 2.71 -14.83
CA PHE A 155 -0.64 3.59 -13.70
C PHE A 155 -0.73 2.83 -12.37
N SER A 156 -1.72 1.96 -12.21
CA SER A 156 -1.84 1.09 -11.03
C SER A 156 -0.63 0.16 -10.88
N ALA A 157 -0.13 -0.42 -11.98
CA ALA A 157 1.09 -1.25 -11.95
C ALA A 157 2.34 -0.44 -11.56
N LEU A 158 2.44 0.80 -12.04
CA LEU A 158 3.50 1.72 -11.65
C LEU A 158 3.45 2.03 -10.15
N LEU A 159 2.26 2.34 -9.60
CA LEU A 159 2.08 2.54 -8.17
C LEU A 159 2.43 1.28 -7.37
N ALA A 160 1.95 0.11 -7.80
CA ALA A 160 2.25 -1.16 -7.15
C ALA A 160 3.77 -1.44 -7.09
N SER A 161 4.51 -1.11 -8.15
CA SER A 161 5.96 -1.37 -8.22
C SER A 161 6.80 -0.36 -7.43
N THR A 162 6.33 0.88 -7.29
CA THR A 162 7.13 1.98 -6.74
C THR A 162 6.77 2.39 -5.32
N ILE A 163 5.50 2.22 -4.91
CA ILE A 163 5.03 2.58 -3.58
C ILE A 163 5.22 1.42 -2.62
N GLY A 164 5.91 1.67 -1.52
CA GLY A 164 6.12 0.74 -0.41
C GLY A 164 5.37 1.16 0.85
N ALA A 165 5.65 0.44 1.95
CA ALA A 165 5.11 0.76 3.26
C ALA A 165 5.45 2.20 3.67
N PRO A 166 4.50 2.94 4.25
CA PRO A 166 4.75 4.28 4.77
C PRO A 166 5.74 4.22 5.94
N VAL A 167 6.63 5.20 6.02
CA VAL A 167 7.65 5.25 7.09
C VAL A 167 7.00 5.60 8.45
N ASN A 168 6.00 6.49 8.43
CA ASN A 168 5.24 6.88 9.62
C ASN A 168 3.80 7.18 9.19
N SER A 169 2.88 6.27 9.45
CA SER A 169 1.48 6.48 9.09
C SER A 169 0.59 6.36 10.31
N ASP A 170 0.00 7.48 10.73
CA ASP A 170 -1.07 7.48 11.72
C ASP A 170 -2.31 6.75 11.19
N ALA A 171 -2.54 6.74 9.88
CA ALA A 171 -3.59 5.96 9.24
C ALA A 171 -3.42 4.45 9.50
N ASN A 172 -2.21 3.91 9.43
CA ASN A 172 -1.96 2.50 9.73
C ASN A 172 -2.23 2.15 11.19
N ARG A 173 -1.91 3.07 12.13
CA ARG A 173 -2.25 2.90 13.55
C ARG A 173 -3.75 2.89 13.79
N ARG A 174 -4.50 3.75 13.10
CA ARG A 174 -5.96 3.85 13.21
C ARG A 174 -6.68 2.67 12.59
N LEU A 175 -6.13 2.11 11.50
CA LEU A 175 -6.65 0.91 10.86
C LEU A 175 -6.48 -0.37 11.72
N GLY A 176 -5.91 -0.25 12.94
CA GLY A 176 -5.57 -1.46 13.69
C GLY A 176 -4.56 -2.32 12.90
N VAL A 177 -4.08 -1.79 11.77
CA VAL A 177 -2.85 -2.23 11.14
C VAL A 177 -1.76 -1.73 12.08
N GLU A 178 -1.70 -2.34 13.26
CA GLU A 178 -0.48 -2.31 14.03
C GLU A 178 0.61 -2.86 13.12
N GLN A 179 1.23 -1.95 12.40
CA GLN A 179 2.64 -2.10 12.18
C GLN A 179 3.33 -1.84 13.55
N ALA A 180 3.09 -2.70 14.47
CA ALA A 180 4.23 -3.24 15.14
C ALA A 180 5.02 -3.92 14.02
N SER A 181 5.79 -3.13 13.24
CA SER A 181 6.89 -3.74 12.50
C SER A 181 7.53 -4.64 13.54
N PRO A 182 7.51 -5.97 13.35
CA PRO A 182 8.07 -6.86 14.36
C PRO A 182 9.52 -6.48 14.64
N LEU A 183 10.04 -5.59 13.79
CA LEU A 183 11.40 -5.07 13.85
C LEU A 183 11.41 -3.62 14.32
N THR A 184 12.23 -3.34 15.32
CA THR A 184 12.60 -1.96 15.68
C THR A 184 13.39 -1.29 14.55
N GLN A 185 13.48 0.03 14.56
CA GLN A 185 14.29 0.77 13.58
C GLN A 185 15.74 0.24 13.52
N ARG A 186 16.37 -0.01 14.66
CA ARG A 186 17.74 -0.55 14.72
C ARG A 186 17.86 -1.96 14.14
N GLN A 187 16.86 -2.80 14.34
CA GLN A 187 16.82 -4.13 13.72
C GLN A 187 16.68 -4.05 12.19
N ARG A 188 15.90 -3.10 11.69
CA ARG A 188 15.80 -2.84 10.25
C ARG A 188 17.12 -2.35 9.67
N GLU A 189 17.77 -1.38 10.32
CA GLU A 189 19.05 -0.84 9.89
C GLU A 189 20.14 -1.93 9.79
N VAL A 190 20.25 -2.81 10.79
CA VAL A 190 21.26 -3.90 10.74
C VAL A 190 20.93 -4.92 9.64
N LEU A 191 19.64 -5.24 9.41
CA LEU A 191 19.23 -6.14 8.33
C LEU A 191 19.43 -5.50 6.94
N SER A 192 19.17 -4.22 6.75
CA SER A 192 19.43 -3.52 5.50
C SER A 192 20.92 -3.49 5.17
N LEU A 193 21.79 -3.22 6.16
CA LEU A 193 23.22 -3.28 5.95
C LEU A 193 23.75 -4.69 5.70
N LEU A 194 23.11 -5.72 6.28
CA LEU A 194 23.40 -7.12 5.95
C LEU A 194 23.02 -7.43 4.50
N ALA A 195 21.88 -6.92 4.05
CA ALA A 195 21.42 -7.05 2.66
C ALA A 195 22.42 -6.46 1.66
N GLU A 196 23.05 -5.33 2.01
CA GLU A 196 24.16 -4.73 1.24
C GLU A 196 25.46 -5.56 1.26
N GLY A 197 25.47 -6.72 1.91
CA GLY A 197 26.65 -7.60 2.02
C GLY A 197 27.66 -7.20 3.11
N ASN A 198 27.31 -6.28 4.02
CA ASN A 198 28.22 -5.89 5.09
C ASN A 198 28.33 -6.99 6.16
N GLN A 199 29.55 -7.25 6.64
CA GLN A 199 29.79 -8.11 7.79
C GLN A 199 29.52 -7.38 9.11
N THR A 200 29.32 -8.12 10.20
CA THR A 200 28.98 -7.58 11.53
C THR A 200 29.91 -6.44 11.98
N ALA A 201 31.23 -6.60 11.80
CA ALA A 201 32.21 -5.57 12.16
C ALA A 201 31.97 -4.27 11.37
N ARG A 202 31.69 -4.37 10.07
CA ARG A 202 31.45 -3.20 9.22
C ARG A 202 30.11 -2.53 9.53
N ILE A 203 29.09 -3.33 9.90
CA ILE A 203 27.79 -2.81 10.37
C ILE A 203 27.98 -2.05 11.69
N ALA A 204 28.76 -2.61 12.61
CA ALA A 204 29.08 -1.98 13.88
C ALA A 204 29.76 -0.61 13.67
N GLU A 205 30.76 -0.55 12.80
CA GLU A 205 31.44 0.69 12.43
C GLU A 205 30.47 1.72 11.83
N LYS A 206 29.67 1.32 10.82
CA LYS A 206 28.70 2.22 10.15
C LYS A 206 27.64 2.80 11.09
N LEU A 207 27.21 2.01 12.10
CA LEU A 207 26.16 2.41 13.03
C LEU A 207 26.68 3.02 14.33
N GLY A 208 28.00 3.07 14.54
CA GLY A 208 28.61 3.52 15.79
C GLY A 208 28.30 2.60 16.98
N LEU A 209 28.19 1.29 16.74
CA LEU A 209 27.83 0.27 17.74
C LEU A 209 29.01 -0.69 17.96
N SER A 210 28.93 -1.47 19.05
CA SER A 210 29.80 -2.66 19.21
C SER A 210 29.26 -3.84 18.36
N GLU A 211 30.14 -4.76 17.97
CA GLU A 211 29.73 -6.00 17.28
C GLU A 211 28.77 -6.85 18.13
N ALA A 212 28.92 -6.81 19.45
CA ALA A 212 28.00 -7.46 20.36
C ALA A 212 26.60 -6.85 20.30
N ALA A 213 26.48 -5.53 20.20
CA ALA A 213 25.20 -4.84 20.05
C ALA A 213 24.55 -5.18 18.71
N VAL A 214 25.30 -5.21 17.62
CA VAL A 214 24.81 -5.63 16.29
C VAL A 214 24.32 -7.08 16.34
N SER A 215 25.07 -7.99 16.97
CA SER A 215 24.69 -9.38 17.16
C SER A 215 23.39 -9.52 17.97
N LEU A 216 23.21 -8.69 19.00
CA LEU A 216 21.97 -8.64 19.79
C LEU A 216 20.78 -8.16 18.94
N HIS A 217 20.97 -7.15 18.07
CA HIS A 217 19.93 -6.70 17.15
C HIS A 217 19.53 -7.80 16.16
N PHE A 218 20.48 -8.56 15.62
CA PHE A 218 20.17 -9.74 14.78
C PHE A 218 19.42 -10.83 15.55
N ALA A 219 19.83 -11.13 16.79
CA ALA A 219 19.14 -12.12 17.62
C ALA A 219 17.69 -11.71 17.91
N ASN A 220 17.47 -10.44 18.22
CA ASN A 220 16.14 -9.90 18.46
C ASN A 220 15.29 -9.87 17.19
N ALA A 221 15.87 -9.50 16.05
CA ALA A 221 15.19 -9.54 14.75
C ALA A 221 14.76 -10.97 14.39
N ARG A 222 15.64 -11.96 14.57
CA ARG A 222 15.32 -13.37 14.38
C ARG A 222 14.13 -13.81 15.25
N LYS A 223 14.16 -13.46 16.54
CA LYS A 223 13.07 -13.79 17.47
C LYS A 223 11.76 -13.13 17.04
N ALA A 224 11.80 -11.87 16.65
CA ALA A 224 10.64 -11.11 16.22
C ALA A 224 10.00 -11.67 14.94
N LEU A 225 10.82 -12.18 14.00
CA LEU A 225 10.38 -12.74 12.73
C LEU A 225 10.17 -14.27 12.74
N GLY A 226 10.38 -14.95 13.87
CA GLY A 226 10.32 -16.41 13.94
C GLY A 226 11.41 -17.10 13.09
N ALA A 227 12.51 -16.41 12.79
CA ALA A 227 13.57 -16.91 11.93
C ALA A 227 14.61 -17.73 12.70
N GLN A 228 15.18 -18.75 12.04
CA GLN A 228 16.21 -19.60 12.63
C GLN A 228 17.62 -19.02 12.49
N THR A 229 17.91 -18.32 11.38
CA THR A 229 19.19 -17.68 11.11
C THR A 229 19.00 -16.21 10.78
N ARG A 230 20.08 -15.41 10.80
CA ARG A 230 20.01 -13.99 10.41
C ARG A 230 19.70 -13.83 8.91
N GLU A 231 20.18 -14.77 8.09
CA GLU A 231 19.87 -14.82 6.64
C GLU A 231 18.40 -15.15 6.42
N HIS A 232 17.83 -16.05 7.23
CA HIS A 232 16.38 -16.34 7.19
C HIS A 232 15.57 -15.11 7.65
N ALA A 233 16.02 -14.41 8.70
CA ALA A 233 15.39 -13.15 9.13
C ALA A 233 15.46 -12.08 8.02
N LEU A 234 16.60 -11.98 7.33
CA LEU A 234 16.77 -11.09 6.19
C LEU A 234 15.79 -11.44 5.06
N ALA A 235 15.68 -12.71 4.69
CA ALA A 235 14.78 -13.18 3.64
C ALA A 235 13.30 -12.88 3.97
N ILE A 236 12.88 -13.10 5.23
CA ILE A 236 11.55 -12.74 5.70
C ILE A 236 11.34 -11.22 5.64
N ALA A 237 12.30 -10.44 6.16
CA ALA A 237 12.19 -8.98 6.17
C ALA A 237 12.09 -8.37 4.77
N MET A 238 12.79 -8.96 3.79
CA MET A 238 12.69 -8.58 2.38
C MET A 238 11.37 -8.99 1.76
N ARG A 239 10.96 -10.24 1.99
CA ARG A 239 9.68 -10.77 1.50
C ARG A 239 8.50 -9.92 1.98
N ASP A 240 8.52 -9.54 3.26
CA ASP A 240 7.44 -8.83 3.93
C ASP A 240 7.57 -7.29 3.82
N GLY A 241 8.53 -6.80 3.01
CA GLY A 241 8.71 -5.37 2.76
C GLY A 241 9.15 -4.56 3.99
N LEU A 242 9.66 -5.23 5.03
CA LEU A 242 10.11 -4.59 6.28
C LEU A 242 11.42 -3.84 6.13
N ILE A 243 12.18 -4.16 5.09
CA ILE A 243 13.39 -3.46 4.65
C ILE A 243 13.38 -3.34 3.14
N ALA A 244 13.95 -2.24 2.62
CA ALA A 244 14.17 -2.02 1.19
C ALA A 244 15.67 -2.09 0.86
N PHE A 245 15.96 -2.51 -0.37
CA PHE A 245 17.26 -2.35 -1.00
C PHE A 245 17.38 -1.00 -1.68
#